data_d5f3f653c55603e20b66d1928dd30646
#
_entry.id   d5f3f653c55603e20b66d1928dd30646
#
_cell.length_a   1.000
_cell.length_b   1.000
_cell.length_c   1.000
_cell.angle_alpha   90.00
_cell.angle_beta   90.00
_cell.angle_gamma   90.00
#
_symmetry.space_group_name_H-M   'P 1'
#
loop_
_entity.id
_entity.type
_entity.pdbx_description
1 polymer ?
#
loop_
_entity_poly.entity_id
_entity_poly.type
_entity_poly.pdbx_seq_one_letter_code
_entity_poly.pdbx_strand_id
1 'polypeptide(L)'
;MYIIFFDNTGTTKETYFYRLDMPEEYKHFSKTKPMKLEHFADCIKWWNDRCDIQDEDTDTYKAKVYTLEEIVNRNYDIDLCGYPTVEEEVLSPEETILEYKEKRATLNAKIDKKLQEIENILGVKLC
;
A
#
# COMPACT_ATOMS: atom_id res chain seq x y z
N MET A 1 -8.71 8.62 -2.76
CA MET A 1 -8.73 9.76 -3.71
C MET A 1 -8.90 9.18 -5.11
N TYR A 2 -9.85 9.70 -5.87
CA TYR A 2 -10.09 9.29 -7.26
C TYR A 2 -9.63 10.42 -8.19
N ILE A 3 -9.01 10.04 -9.32
CA ILE A 3 -8.67 10.95 -10.42
C ILE A 3 -9.43 10.44 -11.64
N ILE A 4 -10.23 11.29 -12.24
CA ILE A 4 -11.09 10.93 -13.36
C ILE A 4 -10.64 11.70 -14.60
N PHE A 5 -10.42 10.98 -15.69
CA PHE A 5 -10.08 11.55 -16.99
C PHE A 5 -11.29 11.41 -17.91
N PHE A 6 -11.66 12.49 -18.56
CA PHE A 6 -12.75 12.53 -19.52
C PHE A 6 -12.22 12.80 -20.92
N ASP A 7 -12.78 12.10 -21.88
CA ASP A 7 -12.61 12.37 -23.30
C ASP A 7 -13.96 12.80 -23.89
N ASN A 8 -13.99 13.86 -24.67
CA ASN A 8 -15.20 14.40 -25.27
C ASN A 8 -15.38 13.95 -26.74
N THR A 9 -14.94 12.75 -27.07
CA THR A 9 -15.00 12.21 -28.45
C THR A 9 -16.32 11.51 -28.80
N GLY A 10 -17.19 11.27 -27.80
CA GLY A 10 -18.48 10.61 -28.01
C GLY A 10 -19.11 10.04 -26.76
N THR A 11 -20.09 9.14 -26.92
CA THR A 11 -20.72 8.42 -25.81
C THR A 11 -19.79 7.37 -25.23
N THR A 12 -19.65 7.35 -23.91
CA THR A 12 -18.84 6.37 -23.19
C THR A 12 -19.44 4.97 -23.34
N LYS A 13 -18.65 4.05 -23.90
CA LYS A 13 -19.00 2.63 -24.02
C LYS A 13 -18.27 1.78 -22.99
N GLU A 14 -17.02 2.13 -22.74
CA GLU A 14 -16.09 1.43 -21.85
C GLU A 14 -15.42 2.42 -20.95
N THR A 15 -15.14 2.01 -19.71
CA THR A 15 -14.45 2.81 -18.71
C THR A 15 -13.30 1.98 -18.13
N TYR A 16 -12.12 2.56 -18.11
CA TYR A 16 -10.90 1.92 -17.63
C TYR A 16 -10.66 2.35 -16.20
N PHE A 17 -10.47 1.37 -15.33
CA PHE A 17 -10.16 1.57 -13.92
C PHE A 17 -8.76 1.06 -13.63
N TYR A 18 -8.00 1.83 -12.86
CA TYR A 18 -6.68 1.44 -12.38
C TYR A 18 -6.55 1.83 -10.91
N ARG A 19 -6.18 0.87 -10.06
CA ARG A 19 -5.87 1.10 -8.65
C ARG A 19 -4.39 1.37 -8.48
N LEU A 20 -4.05 2.53 -7.94
CA LEU A 20 -2.69 2.86 -7.55
C LEU A 20 -2.49 2.46 -6.09
N ASP A 21 -1.74 1.40 -5.87
CA ASP A 21 -1.42 0.91 -4.54
C ASP A 21 -0.35 1.79 -3.88
N MET A 22 -0.39 1.84 -2.54
CA MET A 22 0.66 2.51 -1.78
C MET A 22 1.96 1.72 -1.86
N PRO A 23 3.13 2.38 -2.00
CA PRO A 23 4.41 1.71 -1.83
C PRO A 23 4.51 1.09 -0.43
N GLU A 24 5.16 -0.07 -0.30
CA GLU A 24 5.27 -0.84 0.95
C GLU A 24 5.79 -0.03 2.15
N GLU A 25 6.64 0.97 1.90
CA GLU A 25 7.20 1.84 2.93
C GLU A 25 6.28 3.00 3.35
N TYR A 26 5.11 3.15 2.72
CA TYR A 26 4.23 4.30 2.87
C TYR A 26 2.88 3.89 3.43
N LYS A 27 2.55 4.33 4.64
CA LYS A 27 1.17 4.22 5.16
C LYS A 27 0.24 5.27 4.52
N HIS A 28 0.77 6.43 4.21
CA HIS A 28 0.07 7.54 3.54
C HIS A 28 1.09 8.54 2.99
N PHE A 29 0.71 9.29 1.97
CA PHE A 29 1.53 10.40 1.49
C PHE A 29 1.44 11.58 2.45
N SER A 30 2.57 12.24 2.71
CA SER A 30 2.69 13.36 3.64
C SER A 30 3.70 14.39 3.11
N LYS A 31 3.87 15.51 3.83
CA LYS A 31 4.90 16.51 3.48
C LYS A 31 6.32 15.93 3.50
N THR A 32 6.58 14.98 4.39
CA THR A 32 7.88 14.31 4.51
C THR A 32 8.05 13.14 3.53
N LYS A 33 6.95 12.54 3.10
CA LYS A 33 6.88 11.47 2.09
C LYS A 33 5.91 11.88 0.99
N PRO A 34 6.29 12.83 0.10
CA PRO A 34 5.39 13.34 -0.93
C PRO A 34 5.17 12.29 -2.03
N MET A 35 4.04 12.42 -2.69
CA MET A 35 3.76 11.65 -3.91
C MET A 35 4.69 12.13 -5.03
N LYS A 36 5.36 11.18 -5.69
CA LYS A 36 6.31 11.43 -6.77
C LYS A 36 5.85 10.78 -8.06
N LEU A 37 6.36 11.27 -9.19
CA LEU A 37 6.02 10.73 -10.51
C LEU A 37 6.42 9.24 -10.66
N GLU A 38 7.50 8.82 -10.02
CA GLU A 38 7.96 7.43 -10.03
C GLU A 38 6.92 6.43 -9.48
N HIS A 39 6.05 6.86 -8.55
CA HIS A 39 4.96 6.03 -8.02
C HIS A 39 3.89 5.70 -9.09
N PHE A 40 3.84 6.48 -10.16
CA PHE A 40 2.92 6.27 -11.28
C PHE A 40 3.53 5.50 -12.44
N ALA A 41 4.79 5.05 -12.33
CA ALA A 41 5.49 4.42 -13.45
C ALA A 41 4.73 3.22 -14.04
N ASP A 42 4.15 2.37 -13.20
CA ASP A 42 3.38 1.20 -13.65
C ASP A 42 2.02 1.61 -14.23
N CYS A 43 1.37 2.61 -13.65
CA CYS A 43 0.15 3.19 -14.21
C CYS A 43 0.39 3.80 -15.59
N ILE A 44 1.51 4.49 -15.79
CA ILE A 44 1.89 5.08 -17.08
C ILE A 44 2.17 3.99 -18.13
N LYS A 45 2.84 2.90 -17.75
CA LYS A 45 3.04 1.75 -18.64
C LYS A 45 1.70 1.13 -19.04
N TRP A 46 0.85 0.88 -18.04
CA TRP A 46 -0.48 0.33 -18.28
C TRP A 46 -1.35 1.25 -19.15
N TRP A 47 -1.22 2.56 -19.04
CA TRP A 47 -1.97 3.52 -19.86
C TRP A 47 -1.75 3.34 -21.36
N ASN A 48 -0.58 2.88 -21.76
CA ASN A 48 -0.24 2.62 -23.16
C ASN A 48 -0.74 1.26 -23.66
N ASP A 49 -0.88 0.28 -22.75
CA ASP A 49 -1.36 -1.07 -23.04
C ASP A 49 -2.37 -1.49 -21.95
N ARG A 50 -3.60 -1.01 -22.11
CA ARG A 50 -4.69 -1.13 -21.12
C ARG A 50 -5.24 -2.54 -21.06
N CYS A 51 -4.46 -3.47 -20.51
CA CYS A 51 -4.87 -4.84 -20.25
C CYS A 51 -5.47 -4.99 -18.84
N ASP A 52 -6.30 -6.00 -18.65
CA ASP A 52 -6.81 -6.37 -17.33
C ASP A 52 -5.67 -6.95 -16.50
N ILE A 53 -5.50 -6.46 -15.27
CA ILE A 53 -4.52 -6.94 -14.30
C ILE A 53 -5.28 -7.46 -13.09
N GLN A 54 -5.23 -8.76 -12.88
CA GLN A 54 -5.78 -9.40 -11.69
C GLN A 54 -4.77 -9.33 -10.55
N ASP A 55 -5.24 -9.14 -9.34
CA ASP A 55 -4.42 -9.21 -8.14
C ASP A 55 -4.05 -10.66 -7.84
N GLU A 56 -2.79 -10.93 -7.48
CA GLU A 56 -2.32 -12.29 -7.20
C GLU A 56 -2.92 -12.85 -5.90
N ASP A 57 -3.18 -11.98 -4.92
CA ASP A 57 -3.60 -12.36 -3.58
C ASP A 57 -5.12 -12.28 -3.34
N THR A 58 -5.87 -11.66 -4.25
CA THR A 58 -7.32 -11.45 -4.10
C THR A 58 -8.05 -11.71 -5.41
N ASP A 59 -9.34 -12.08 -5.33
CA ASP A 59 -10.21 -12.18 -6.52
C ASP A 59 -10.57 -10.81 -7.14
N THR A 60 -9.85 -9.78 -6.78
CA THR A 60 -10.06 -8.42 -7.27
C THR A 60 -9.11 -8.09 -8.41
N TYR A 61 -9.48 -7.09 -9.21
CA TYR A 61 -8.65 -6.59 -10.28
C TYR A 61 -7.95 -5.30 -9.85
N LYS A 62 -6.64 -5.25 -10.06
CA LYS A 62 -5.88 -4.00 -9.91
C LYS A 62 -6.19 -3.02 -11.04
N ALA A 63 -6.37 -3.55 -12.24
CA ALA A 63 -6.80 -2.78 -13.40
C ALA A 63 -7.79 -3.59 -14.24
N LYS A 64 -8.87 -2.97 -14.66
CA LYS A 64 -9.88 -3.63 -15.51
C LYS A 64 -10.67 -2.63 -16.31
N VAL A 65 -11.11 -3.06 -17.50
CA VAL A 65 -12.09 -2.36 -18.30
C VAL A 65 -13.50 -2.84 -17.93
N TYR A 66 -14.41 -1.90 -17.77
CA TYR A 66 -15.82 -2.18 -17.51
C TYR A 66 -16.69 -1.54 -18.57
N THR A 67 -17.70 -2.28 -19.01
CA THR A 67 -18.73 -1.77 -19.92
C THR A 67 -19.70 -0.86 -19.18
N LEU A 68 -20.38 0.00 -19.91
CA LEU A 68 -21.42 0.86 -19.32
C LEU A 68 -22.51 0.04 -18.62
N GLU A 69 -22.90 -1.11 -19.19
CA GLU A 69 -23.94 -1.99 -18.63
C GLU A 69 -23.53 -2.55 -17.26
N GLU A 70 -22.28 -2.95 -17.12
CA GLU A 70 -21.75 -3.44 -15.83
C GLU A 70 -21.78 -2.35 -14.75
N ILE A 71 -21.41 -1.12 -15.11
CA ILE A 71 -21.42 0.03 -14.20
C ILE A 71 -22.85 0.39 -13.78
N VAL A 72 -23.79 0.40 -14.74
CA VAL A 72 -25.21 0.67 -14.46
C VAL A 72 -25.80 -0.39 -13.55
N ASN A 73 -25.53 -1.68 -13.79
CA ASN A 73 -25.99 -2.78 -12.94
C ASN A 73 -25.50 -2.69 -11.50
N ARG A 74 -24.36 -2.02 -11.27
CA ARG A 74 -23.79 -1.72 -9.94
C ARG A 74 -24.23 -0.38 -9.38
N ASN A 75 -25.29 0.23 -9.93
CA ASN A 75 -25.77 1.56 -9.51
C ASN A 75 -24.70 2.66 -9.58
N TYR A 76 -23.84 2.62 -10.61
CA TYR A 76 -22.73 3.55 -10.79
C TYR A 76 -21.72 3.56 -9.64
N ASP A 77 -21.59 2.45 -8.93
CA ASP A 77 -20.53 2.27 -7.96
C ASP A 77 -19.18 2.19 -8.68
N ILE A 78 -18.29 3.13 -8.38
CA ILE A 78 -16.95 3.26 -8.98
C ILE A 78 -15.86 2.56 -8.17
N ASP A 79 -16.20 1.94 -7.05
CA ASP A 79 -15.26 1.16 -6.23
C ASP A 79 -15.13 -0.28 -6.78
N LEU A 80 -14.57 -0.37 -8.00
CA LEU A 80 -14.56 -1.60 -8.78
C LEU A 80 -13.26 -2.39 -8.63
N CYS A 81 -12.16 -1.73 -8.29
CA CYS A 81 -10.85 -2.37 -8.15
C CYS A 81 -10.51 -2.80 -6.72
N GLY A 82 -11.42 -2.60 -5.77
CA GLY A 82 -11.24 -2.97 -4.37
C GLY A 82 -10.05 -2.29 -3.69
N TYR A 83 -9.69 -2.81 -2.53
CA TYR A 83 -8.47 -2.44 -1.82
C TYR A 83 -7.59 -3.68 -1.68
N PRO A 84 -6.25 -3.56 -1.68
CA PRO A 84 -5.40 -4.67 -1.30
C PRO A 84 -5.73 -5.00 0.16
N THR A 85 -6.44 -6.08 0.36
CA THR A 85 -6.72 -6.61 1.69
C THR A 85 -5.45 -7.29 2.15
N VAL A 86 -4.58 -6.57 2.83
CA VAL A 86 -3.60 -7.21 3.70
C VAL A 86 -4.42 -7.75 4.86
N GLU A 87 -4.78 -9.02 4.82
CA GLU A 87 -5.27 -9.71 6.00
C GLU A 87 -4.13 -9.71 7.01
N GLU A 88 -4.11 -8.73 7.91
CA GLU A 88 -3.28 -8.82 9.10
C GLU A 88 -3.77 -10.05 9.86
N GLU A 89 -2.94 -11.08 9.93
CA GLU A 89 -3.19 -12.24 10.77
C GLU A 89 -3.45 -11.71 12.18
N VAL A 90 -4.71 -11.79 12.61
CA VAL A 90 -5.09 -11.37 13.96
C VAL A 90 -4.58 -12.44 14.91
N LEU A 91 -3.38 -12.25 15.40
CA LEU A 91 -2.76 -13.10 16.42
C LEU A 91 -3.66 -13.14 17.66
N SER A 92 -3.71 -14.28 18.31
CA SER A 92 -4.38 -14.38 19.60
C SER A 92 -3.74 -13.40 20.62
N PRO A 93 -4.47 -12.95 21.65
CA PRO A 93 -3.91 -12.07 22.67
C PRO A 93 -2.63 -12.62 23.31
N GLU A 94 -2.54 -13.92 23.48
CA GLU A 94 -1.38 -14.60 24.06
C GLU A 94 -0.16 -14.54 23.13
N GLU A 95 -0.36 -14.83 21.85
CA GLU A 95 0.68 -14.74 20.81
C GLU A 95 1.16 -13.30 20.63
N THR A 96 0.26 -12.34 20.66
CA THR A 96 0.59 -10.91 20.60
C THR A 96 1.49 -10.49 21.77
N ILE A 97 1.21 -10.97 22.99
CA ILE A 97 2.03 -10.70 24.17
C ILE A 97 3.41 -11.35 24.05
N LEU A 98 3.49 -12.57 23.53
CA LEU A 98 4.76 -13.25 23.32
C LEU A 98 5.62 -12.52 22.29
N GLU A 99 5.06 -12.20 21.15
CA GLU A 99 5.74 -11.43 20.10
C GLU A 99 6.23 -10.06 20.61
N TYR A 100 5.40 -9.37 21.39
CA TYR A 100 5.79 -8.11 22.03
C TYR A 100 6.99 -8.27 22.97
N LYS A 101 6.99 -9.30 23.82
CA LYS A 101 8.09 -9.59 24.72
C LYS A 101 9.39 -9.88 23.99
N GLU A 102 9.34 -10.66 22.91
CA GLU A 102 10.51 -10.97 22.08
C GLU A 102 11.05 -9.73 21.36
N LYS A 103 10.17 -8.95 20.74
CA LYS A 103 10.55 -7.67 20.11
C LYS A 103 11.17 -6.71 21.12
N ARG A 104 10.60 -6.61 22.30
CA ARG A 104 11.12 -5.77 23.39
C ARG A 104 12.51 -6.23 23.86
N ALA A 105 12.71 -7.53 24.05
CA ALA A 105 14.01 -8.07 24.46
C ALA A 105 15.08 -7.78 23.39
N THR A 106 14.76 -7.97 22.13
CA THR A 106 15.66 -7.69 21.02
C THR A 106 16.02 -6.21 20.91
N LEU A 107 15.05 -5.32 21.11
CA LEU A 107 15.28 -3.87 21.10
C LEU A 107 16.13 -3.43 22.28
N ASN A 108 15.86 -3.93 23.48
CA ASN A 108 16.65 -3.63 24.67
C ASN A 108 18.11 -4.06 24.48
N ALA A 109 18.35 -5.26 23.96
CA ALA A 109 19.71 -5.72 23.66
C ALA A 109 20.44 -4.82 22.66
N LYS A 110 19.74 -4.28 21.66
CA LYS A 110 20.31 -3.30 20.72
C LYS A 110 20.63 -1.97 21.41
N ILE A 111 19.75 -1.51 22.30
CA ILE A 111 19.96 -0.28 23.06
C ILE A 111 21.17 -0.44 23.99
N ASP A 112 21.25 -1.53 24.75
CA ASP A 112 22.36 -1.80 25.66
C ASP A 112 23.69 -1.86 24.91
N LYS A 113 23.72 -2.51 23.75
CA LYS A 113 24.90 -2.54 22.89
C LYS A 113 25.33 -1.15 22.45
N LYS A 114 24.38 -0.30 22.06
CA LYS A 114 24.67 1.09 21.66
C LYS A 114 25.15 1.94 22.84
N LEU A 115 24.58 1.74 24.02
CA LEU A 115 25.05 2.40 25.23
C LEU A 115 26.49 2.01 25.55
N GLN A 116 26.85 0.74 25.47
CA GLN A 116 28.22 0.28 25.66
C GLN A 116 29.19 0.89 24.63
N GLU A 117 28.77 1.00 23.38
CA GLU A 117 29.59 1.68 22.36
C GLU A 117 29.84 3.15 22.73
N ILE A 118 28.82 3.85 23.24
CA ILE A 118 28.93 5.25 23.68
C ILE A 118 29.83 5.37 24.92
N GLU A 119 29.66 4.49 25.91
CA GLU A 119 30.50 4.44 27.11
C GLU A 119 31.99 4.25 26.75
N ASN A 120 32.25 3.36 25.81
CA ASN A 120 33.61 3.12 25.30
C ASN A 120 34.21 4.35 24.61
N ILE A 121 33.41 5.07 23.85
CA ILE A 121 33.85 6.30 23.14
C ILE A 121 34.14 7.43 24.14
N LEU A 122 33.28 7.58 25.16
CA LEU A 122 33.39 8.64 26.14
C LEU A 122 34.42 8.34 27.24
N GLY A 123 34.89 7.09 27.35
CA GLY A 123 35.79 6.66 28.42
C GLY A 123 35.16 6.69 29.83
N VAL A 124 33.83 6.74 29.88
CA VAL A 124 33.04 6.80 31.10
C VAL A 124 32.33 5.47 31.32
N LYS A 125 32.62 4.80 32.41
CA LYS A 125 31.77 3.70 32.87
C LYS A 125 30.61 4.32 33.68
N LEU A 126 29.43 4.37 33.08
CA LEU A 126 28.20 4.63 33.82
C LEU A 126 27.85 3.36 34.59
N CYS A 127 27.88 3.45 35.91
CA CYS A 127 27.42 2.38 36.80
C CYS A 127 25.89 2.22 36.69
#